data_9272a39199f16cd8ba413bd4370dc218
#
_entry.id   9272a39199f16cd8ba413bd4370dc218
#
_cell.length_a   1.000
_cell.length_b   1.000
_cell.length_c   1.000
_cell.angle_alpha   90.00
_cell.angle_beta   90.00
_cell.angle_gamma   90.00
#
_symmetry.space_group_name_H-M   'P 1'
#
loop_
_entity.id
_entity.type
_entity.pdbx_description
1 polymer ?
#
loop_
_entity_poly.entity_id
_entity_poly.type
_entity_poly.pdbx_seq_one_letter_code
_entity_poly.pdbx_strand_id
1 'polypeptide(L)'
;MANEGYLGKYVFSGERAATGDHPVVLHHLPLSARAKAAALPVGTVMKRVDVMGDNEQSGTVVGAAWEPLLSTDAATVIPVAVVDIPCDPTGEHGESSALCVVHGGVKHRVLTTGDGKALTDIQTAQLVEHGIYPA
;
A
#
# COMPACT_ATOMS: atom_id res chain seq x y z
N MET A 1 -5.06 -19.65 15.85
CA MET A 1 -5.32 -19.45 15.43
C MET A 1 -5.56 -19.32 15.20
N ALA A 2 -5.78 -18.95 15.01
CA ALA A 2 -6.13 -18.69 14.52
C ALA A 2 -6.53 -18.24 14.24
N ASN A 3 -6.72 -17.71 14.19
CA ASN A 3 -7.18 -17.22 13.61
C ASN A 3 -7.13 -16.67 13.32
N GLU A 4 -6.57 -16.56 13.47
CA GLU A 4 -6.63 -15.86 12.78
C GLU A 4 -7.30 -15.32 12.08
N GLY A 5 -7.67 -14.54 12.61
CA GLY A 5 -8.55 -14.18 11.73
C GLY A 5 -8.42 -14.63 10.53
N TYR A 6 -8.53 -15.02 10.62
CA TYR A 6 -7.96 -15.58 9.89
C TYR A 6 -8.46 -15.79 8.71
N LEU A 7 -7.75 -15.50 8.06
CA LEU A 7 -8.03 -15.76 6.76
C LEU A 7 -8.24 -17.20 6.55
N GLY A 8 -8.25 -17.93 7.60
CA GLY A 8 -8.64 -19.25 7.64
C GLY A 8 -7.90 -20.16 6.71
N LYS A 9 -8.43 -20.27 5.56
CA LYS A 9 -7.90 -21.17 4.56
C LYS A 9 -6.83 -20.59 3.68
N TYR A 10 -6.61 -19.32 3.75
CA TYR A 10 -5.64 -18.69 2.90
C TYR A 10 -4.24 -19.05 3.36
N VAL A 11 -3.46 -19.61 2.48
CA VAL A 11 -2.07 -19.95 2.75
C VAL A 11 -1.19 -19.17 1.80
N PHE A 12 -0.31 -18.38 2.37
CA PHE A 12 0.62 -17.60 1.60
C PHE A 12 2.03 -17.92 2.05
N SER A 13 2.82 -18.52 1.16
CA SER A 13 4.18 -18.97 1.48
C SER A 13 5.23 -17.92 1.17
N GLY A 14 4.85 -16.80 0.53
CA GLY A 14 5.78 -15.74 0.18
C GLY A 14 6.09 -14.83 1.35
N GLU A 15 7.00 -13.91 1.12
CA GLU A 15 7.36 -12.93 2.12
C GLU A 15 6.27 -11.89 2.27
N ARG A 16 6.06 -11.45 3.50
CA ARG A 16 5.13 -10.38 3.83
C ARG A 16 5.90 -9.15 4.25
N ALA A 17 5.29 -7.98 4.08
CA ALA A 17 5.92 -6.74 4.53
C ALA A 17 5.82 -6.59 6.06
N ALA A 18 4.73 -7.05 6.66
CA ALA A 18 4.55 -6.91 8.10
C ALA A 18 5.59 -7.70 8.88
N THR A 19 6.08 -7.12 9.96
CA THR A 19 6.93 -7.86 10.90
C THR A 19 6.04 -8.72 11.79
N GLY A 20 6.61 -9.78 12.35
CA GLY A 20 5.86 -10.62 13.28
C GLY A 20 5.95 -10.18 14.73
N ASP A 21 6.68 -9.12 15.01
CA ASP A 21 7.05 -8.76 16.38
C ASP A 21 5.99 -7.95 17.12
N HIS A 22 5.17 -7.22 16.37
CA HIS A 22 4.19 -6.32 16.94
C HIS A 22 2.87 -6.46 16.21
N PRO A 23 1.75 -6.14 16.87
CA PRO A 23 0.47 -6.10 16.19
C PRO A 23 0.51 -5.11 15.02
N VAL A 24 -0.08 -5.51 13.92
CA VAL A 24 -0.22 -4.64 12.76
C VAL A 24 -1.69 -4.51 12.40
N VAL A 25 -2.03 -3.39 11.79
CA VAL A 25 -3.38 -3.17 11.25
C VAL A 25 -3.29 -3.32 9.73
N LEU A 26 -4.07 -4.24 9.21
CA LEU A 26 -4.13 -4.54 7.79
C LEU A 26 -5.49 -4.12 7.24
N HIS A 27 -5.50 -3.54 6.06
CA HIS A 27 -6.72 -3.21 5.35
C HIS A 27 -6.56 -3.51 3.88
N HIS A 28 -7.66 -3.95 3.26
CA HIS A 28 -7.75 -3.98 1.82
C HIS A 28 -8.07 -2.58 1.33
N LEU A 29 -7.13 -1.98 0.63
CA LEU A 29 -7.27 -0.61 0.14
C LEU A 29 -7.62 -0.61 -1.34
N PRO A 30 -8.67 0.12 -1.75
CA PRO A 30 -9.06 0.17 -3.15
C PRO A 30 -7.97 0.84 -3.98
N LEU A 31 -7.72 0.29 -5.16
CA LEU A 31 -6.66 0.75 -6.03
C LEU A 31 -7.19 1.77 -7.04
N SER A 32 -6.39 2.78 -7.32
CA SER A 32 -6.70 3.74 -8.38
C SER A 32 -6.59 3.06 -9.75
N ALA A 33 -7.15 3.69 -10.77
CA ALA A 33 -7.01 3.19 -12.14
C ALA A 33 -5.54 3.08 -12.54
N ARG A 34 -4.72 4.02 -12.09
CA ARG A 34 -3.28 4.02 -12.38
C ARG A 34 -2.57 2.85 -11.69
N ALA A 35 -2.97 2.52 -10.46
CA ALA A 35 -2.38 1.41 -9.73
C ALA A 35 -2.67 0.06 -10.38
N LYS A 36 -3.75 -0.03 -11.14
CA LYS A 36 -4.16 -1.28 -11.78
C LYS A 36 -3.38 -1.60 -13.05
N ALA A 37 -2.42 -0.77 -13.41
CA ALA A 37 -1.67 -0.96 -14.65
C ALA A 37 -0.56 -2.02 -14.53
N ALA A 38 -0.14 -2.37 -13.31
CA ALA A 38 0.95 -3.31 -13.12
C ALA A 38 0.80 -4.04 -11.78
N ALA A 39 1.45 -5.19 -11.67
CA ALA A 39 1.48 -5.94 -10.42
C ALA A 39 2.19 -5.13 -9.34
N LEU A 40 1.74 -5.31 -8.10
CA LEU A 40 2.29 -4.63 -6.94
C LEU A 40 3.05 -5.65 -6.07
N PRO A 41 4.38 -5.58 -6.03
CA PRO A 41 5.14 -6.49 -5.19
C PRO A 41 5.01 -6.14 -3.71
N VAL A 42 5.35 -7.11 -2.87
CA VAL A 42 5.44 -6.92 -1.42
C VAL A 42 6.35 -5.73 -1.11
N GLY A 43 5.93 -4.89 -0.19
CA GLY A 43 6.73 -3.76 0.23
C GLY A 43 6.53 -2.49 -0.59
N THR A 44 5.67 -2.53 -1.62
CA THR A 44 5.35 -1.32 -2.38
C THR A 44 4.70 -0.30 -1.45
N VAL A 45 5.30 0.86 -1.35
CA VAL A 45 4.78 1.95 -0.52
C VAL A 45 3.71 2.70 -1.31
N MET A 46 2.59 2.97 -0.65
CA MET A 46 1.40 3.51 -1.31
C MET A 46 1.08 4.90 -0.80
N LYS A 47 0.54 5.71 -1.69
CA LYS A 47 -0.03 7.02 -1.36
C LYS A 47 -1.53 7.00 -1.62
N ARG A 48 -2.25 7.86 -0.93
CA ARG A 48 -3.68 8.02 -1.11
C ARG A 48 -3.94 9.11 -2.14
N VAL A 49 -4.90 8.87 -3.03
CA VAL A 49 -5.35 9.88 -3.99
C VAL A 49 -6.86 10.05 -3.87
N ASP A 50 -7.33 11.25 -4.15
CA ASP A 50 -8.75 11.54 -4.15
C ASP A 50 -9.38 11.05 -5.43
N VAL A 51 -10.58 10.46 -5.32
CA VAL A 51 -11.39 10.08 -6.46
C VAL A 51 -12.43 11.17 -6.67
N MET A 52 -12.42 11.77 -7.83
CA MET A 52 -13.33 12.87 -8.15
C MET A 52 -14.62 12.32 -8.72
N GLY A 53 -15.70 13.05 -8.49
CA GLY A 53 -17.00 12.69 -9.06
C GLY A 53 -17.03 12.81 -10.57
N ASP A 54 -18.13 12.31 -11.18
CA ASP A 54 -18.29 12.31 -12.63
C ASP A 54 -18.23 13.70 -13.23
N ASN A 55 -18.65 14.71 -12.48
CA ASN A 55 -18.52 16.09 -12.91
C ASN A 55 -17.20 16.67 -12.37
N GLU A 56 -16.16 16.50 -13.15
CA GLU A 56 -14.83 16.96 -12.75
C GLU A 56 -14.76 18.46 -12.52
N GLN A 57 -15.64 19.22 -13.15
CA GLN A 57 -15.66 20.67 -13.01
C GLN A 57 -16.13 21.11 -11.64
N SER A 58 -16.88 20.26 -10.92
CA SER A 58 -17.35 20.59 -9.59
C SER A 58 -16.23 20.50 -8.54
N GLY A 59 -15.17 19.74 -8.81
CA GLY A 59 -14.12 19.51 -7.84
C GLY A 59 -14.55 18.67 -6.65
N THR A 60 -15.64 17.95 -6.75
CA THR A 60 -16.17 17.18 -5.63
C THR A 60 -15.42 15.88 -5.46
N VAL A 61 -14.86 15.67 -4.27
CA VAL A 61 -14.23 14.41 -3.90
C VAL A 61 -15.33 13.44 -3.48
N VAL A 62 -15.40 12.28 -4.13
CA VAL A 62 -16.38 11.25 -3.83
C VAL A 62 -15.80 10.00 -3.20
N GLY A 63 -14.48 9.92 -3.07
CA GLY A 63 -13.84 8.78 -2.45
C GLY A 63 -12.34 8.91 -2.43
N ALA A 64 -11.71 7.82 -2.05
CA ALA A 64 -10.26 7.72 -2.01
C ALA A 64 -9.81 6.41 -2.64
N ALA A 65 -8.64 6.43 -3.23
CA ALA A 65 -7.99 5.25 -3.77
C ALA A 65 -6.50 5.33 -3.47
N TRP A 66 -5.80 4.23 -3.63
CA TRP A 66 -4.38 4.15 -3.32
C TRP A 66 -3.61 3.73 -4.56
N GLU A 67 -2.42 4.25 -4.67
CA GLU A 67 -1.50 3.91 -5.77
C GLU A 67 -0.06 3.99 -5.28
N PRO A 68 0.89 3.36 -5.99
CA PRO A 68 2.28 3.37 -5.56
C PRO A 68 2.85 4.78 -5.49
N LEU A 69 3.60 5.03 -4.40
CA LEU A 69 4.40 6.24 -4.27
C LEU A 69 5.57 6.15 -5.26
N LEU A 70 5.89 7.26 -5.90
CA LEU A 70 7.01 7.31 -6.83
C LEU A 70 8.21 8.00 -6.20
N SER A 71 9.41 7.61 -6.62
CA SER A 71 10.63 8.24 -6.12
C SER A 71 10.70 9.71 -6.46
N THR A 72 10.01 10.12 -7.53
CA THR A 72 9.98 11.51 -7.99
C THR A 72 8.84 12.32 -7.38
N ASP A 73 8.00 11.72 -6.56
CA ASP A 73 6.92 12.45 -5.90
C ASP A 73 7.49 13.53 -4.98
N ALA A 74 6.80 14.66 -4.93
CA ALA A 74 7.22 15.78 -4.08
C ALA A 74 7.11 15.40 -2.60
N ALA A 75 7.85 16.08 -1.74
CA ALA A 75 7.84 15.84 -0.30
C ALA A 75 6.45 16.08 0.33
N THR A 76 5.56 16.78 -0.36
CA THR A 76 4.19 16.99 0.10
C THR A 76 3.30 15.77 -0.13
N VAL A 77 3.75 14.81 -0.92
CA VAL A 77 3.02 13.55 -1.16
C VAL A 77 3.42 12.57 -0.06
N ILE A 78 2.44 12.13 0.69
CA ILE A 78 2.69 11.39 1.93
C ILE A 78 2.46 9.88 1.71
N PRO A 79 3.45 9.03 2.04
CA PRO A 79 3.24 7.59 2.04
C PRO A 79 2.37 7.20 3.24
N VAL A 80 1.34 6.38 3.01
CA VAL A 80 0.36 6.08 4.06
C VAL A 80 0.04 4.59 4.20
N ALA A 81 0.64 3.73 3.39
CA ALA A 81 0.40 2.29 3.45
C ALA A 81 1.53 1.54 2.77
N VAL A 82 1.64 0.25 3.07
CA VAL A 82 2.65 -0.63 2.46
C VAL A 82 1.97 -1.94 2.08
N VAL A 83 2.14 -2.36 0.84
CA VAL A 83 1.58 -3.64 0.35
C VAL A 83 2.17 -4.79 1.14
N ASP A 84 1.32 -5.59 1.77
CA ASP A 84 1.75 -6.66 2.67
C ASP A 84 1.98 -7.99 1.95
N ILE A 85 1.15 -8.29 0.96
CA ILE A 85 1.31 -9.48 0.12
C ILE A 85 1.20 -9.06 -1.35
N PRO A 86 1.77 -9.84 -2.27
CA PRO A 86 1.71 -9.46 -3.68
C PRO A 86 0.27 -9.29 -4.15
N CYS A 87 0.06 -8.29 -5.00
CA CYS A 87 -1.24 -8.01 -5.58
C CYS A 87 -1.08 -7.89 -7.09
N ASP A 88 -1.93 -8.56 -7.83
CA ASP A 88 -1.94 -8.44 -9.29
C ASP A 88 -3.30 -7.93 -9.76
N PRO A 89 -3.42 -6.62 -9.97
CA PRO A 89 -4.66 -6.03 -10.43
C PRO A 89 -4.86 -6.09 -11.94
N THR A 90 -3.88 -6.63 -12.66
CA THR A 90 -3.95 -6.67 -14.13
C THR A 90 -4.85 -7.79 -14.61
N GLY A 91 -5.35 -7.63 -15.84
CA GLY A 91 -6.14 -8.65 -16.49
C GLY A 91 -7.62 -8.58 -16.14
N GLU A 92 -8.37 -9.47 -16.77
CA GLU A 92 -9.82 -9.50 -16.66
C GLU A 92 -10.30 -9.79 -15.25
N HIS A 93 -9.57 -10.63 -14.53
CA HIS A 93 -9.90 -11.03 -13.17
C HIS A 93 -8.94 -10.42 -12.14
N GLY A 94 -8.40 -9.26 -12.49
CA GLY A 94 -7.45 -8.58 -11.61
C GLY A 94 -8.07 -8.14 -10.30
N GLU A 95 -7.22 -8.03 -9.29
CA GLU A 95 -7.63 -7.58 -7.97
C GLU A 95 -7.94 -6.09 -7.98
N SER A 96 -9.01 -5.69 -7.31
CA SER A 96 -9.41 -4.27 -7.25
C SER A 96 -8.91 -3.59 -5.99
N SER A 97 -8.36 -4.35 -5.05
CA SER A 97 -7.81 -3.83 -3.81
C SER A 97 -6.54 -4.59 -3.45
N ALA A 98 -5.69 -3.97 -2.65
CA ALA A 98 -4.47 -4.60 -2.15
C ALA A 98 -4.51 -4.66 -0.64
N LEU A 99 -4.05 -5.78 -0.07
CA LEU A 99 -3.90 -5.90 1.37
C LEU A 99 -2.65 -5.14 1.80
N CYS A 100 -2.84 -4.13 2.62
CA CYS A 100 -1.77 -3.22 3.02
C CYS A 100 -1.67 -3.12 4.53
N VAL A 101 -0.44 -2.89 5.00
CA VAL A 101 -0.19 -2.45 6.37
C VAL A 101 -0.49 -0.96 6.42
N VAL A 102 -1.39 -0.56 7.30
CA VAL A 102 -1.72 0.85 7.52
C VAL A 102 -1.23 1.36 8.87
N HIS A 103 -0.80 0.45 9.74
CA HIS A 103 -0.18 0.78 11.03
C HIS A 103 0.63 -0.41 11.50
N GLY A 104 1.82 -0.18 12.02
CA GLY A 104 2.66 -1.22 12.59
C GLY A 104 4.02 -1.35 11.93
N GLY A 105 4.75 -2.39 12.29
CA GLY A 105 6.09 -2.62 11.78
C GLY A 105 6.11 -3.25 10.41
N VAL A 106 7.02 -2.80 9.57
CA VAL A 106 7.25 -3.38 8.24
C VAL A 106 8.75 -3.66 8.07
N LYS A 107 9.06 -4.64 7.23
CA LYS A 107 10.45 -5.00 6.98
C LYS A 107 11.09 -3.96 6.06
N HIS A 108 12.08 -3.27 6.58
CA HIS A 108 12.75 -2.20 5.84
C HIS A 108 13.28 -2.68 4.48
N ARG A 109 13.83 -3.89 4.43
CA ARG A 109 14.48 -4.39 3.23
C ARG A 109 13.56 -4.66 2.05
N VAL A 110 12.24 -4.75 2.28
CA VAL A 110 11.29 -4.97 1.18
C VAL A 110 10.66 -3.69 0.68
N LEU A 111 10.86 -2.57 1.38
CA LEU A 111 10.22 -1.32 1.01
C LEU A 111 10.75 -0.80 -0.34
N THR A 112 9.82 -0.45 -1.21
CA THR A 112 10.15 0.07 -2.53
C THR A 112 9.08 1.05 -3.00
N THR A 113 9.47 1.98 -3.84
CA THR A 113 8.53 2.85 -4.54
C THR A 113 7.96 2.10 -5.74
N GLY A 114 6.93 2.68 -6.36
CA GLY A 114 6.31 2.08 -7.55
C GLY A 114 7.25 1.98 -8.75
N ASP A 115 8.27 2.81 -8.80
CA ASP A 115 9.29 2.76 -9.85
C ASP A 115 10.52 1.95 -9.45
N GLY A 116 10.41 1.15 -8.38
CA GLY A 116 11.45 0.20 -7.98
C GLY A 116 12.66 0.81 -7.29
N LYS A 117 12.50 1.98 -6.70
CA LYS A 117 13.60 2.69 -6.03
C LYS A 117 13.49 2.55 -4.51
N ALA A 118 14.61 2.71 -3.82
CA ALA A 118 14.61 2.80 -2.37
C ALA A 118 13.92 4.09 -1.94
N LEU A 119 13.30 4.07 -0.76
CA LEU A 119 12.70 5.27 -0.19
C LEU A 119 13.80 6.29 0.16
N THR A 120 13.48 7.56 -0.01
CA THR A 120 14.33 8.62 0.50
C THR A 120 14.21 8.71 2.02
N ASP A 121 15.14 9.41 2.66
CA ASP A 121 15.09 9.62 4.11
C ASP A 121 13.81 10.36 4.52
N ILE A 122 13.38 11.32 3.68
CA ILE A 122 12.13 12.06 3.93
C ILE A 122 10.94 11.11 3.87
N GLN A 123 10.87 10.27 2.85
CA GLN A 123 9.77 9.32 2.70
C GLN A 123 9.73 8.32 3.85
N THR A 124 10.87 7.85 4.31
CA THR A 124 10.96 6.97 5.47
C THR A 124 10.45 7.67 6.73
N ALA A 125 10.85 8.91 6.96
CA ALA A 125 10.37 9.69 8.10
C ALA A 125 8.86 9.90 8.04
N GLN A 126 8.31 10.14 6.85
CA GLN A 126 6.87 10.31 6.67
C GLN A 126 6.09 9.03 7.00
N LEU A 127 6.63 7.85 6.65
CA LEU A 127 6.02 6.59 7.07
C LEU A 127 5.94 6.50 8.58
N VAL A 128 7.04 6.80 9.26
CA VAL A 128 7.07 6.75 10.73
C VAL A 128 6.04 7.70 11.33
N GLU A 129 5.91 8.89 10.78
CA GLU A 129 4.92 9.87 11.24
C GLU A 129 3.48 9.36 11.06
N HIS A 130 3.27 8.46 10.11
CA HIS A 130 1.95 7.87 9.87
C HIS A 130 1.76 6.52 10.57
N GLY A 131 2.67 6.15 11.46
CA GLY A 131 2.52 4.95 12.27
C GLY A 131 2.96 3.66 11.58
N ILE A 132 3.77 3.75 10.54
CA ILE A 132 4.34 2.59 9.86
C ILE A 132 5.85 2.63 10.10
N TYR A 133 6.37 1.61 10.78
CA TYR A 133 7.72 1.62 11.34
C TYR A 133 8.63 0.64 10.61
N PRO A 134 9.53 1.12 9.73
CA PRO A 134 10.51 0.24 9.09
C PRO A 134 11.46 -0.37 10.13
N ALA A 135 11.66 -1.66 10.03
CA ALA A 135 12.48 -2.40 11.00
C ALA A 135 13.60 -3.20 10.33
#